data_d5ff55c5f259fce859354f92418418d7
#
_entry.id   d5ff55c5f259fce859354f92418418d7
#
_cell.length_a   1.000
_cell.length_b   1.000
_cell.length_c   1.000
_cell.angle_alpha   90.00
_cell.angle_beta   90.00
_cell.angle_gamma   90.00
#
_symmetry.space_group_name_H-M   'P 1'
#
loop_
_entity.id
_entity.type
_entity.pdbx_description
1 polymer ?
#
loop_
_entity_poly.entity_id
_entity_poly.type
_entity_poly.pdbx_seq_one_letter_code
_entity_poly.pdbx_strand_id
1 'polypeptide(L)'
;MTAPVNPDGPPDAEIICLGEAPGKEEAEESRPFVGPSGRLLYDQILARAGIRREHTLALYTHWEMPSGRKWETISNLGKYDESTLKTIGAHPRKVIIAIGEHALSFLMQGSAKTAGRLEIVKWRGSMLTSNRFAANVQAALAFTGSAPTIAVPMIHPESVMRSGEYDEAGIGDDSGADRKGLHYRSLCEHDAKRIKQIVEGKIETPPERQVMHAGNCSYSAIDMALENLLNENGNTPIAFDIETFSHTITCIGVASSGTDAVVVPLTEVSWTRSQQVKLIDRIADVLDGPAPKIGQHLDYDVQHLARIGIPVRNVWLDTAVAHSILHPEIPHDLAMLTSLYTLEPYFKNMREDKEVDEPIYGAQHWRYNGLDCCVTWEVGMNLDWEMRQ
;
A
#
# COMPACT_ATOMS: atom_id res chain seq x y z
N MET A 1 33.88 -11.99 13.43
CA MET A 1 32.66 -12.23 12.62
C MET A 1 31.88 -13.30 13.35
N THR A 2 30.60 -13.06 13.61
CA THR A 2 29.69 -14.06 14.18
C THR A 2 29.40 -15.12 13.10
N ALA A 3 29.09 -16.35 13.53
CA ALA A 3 28.68 -17.38 12.59
C ALA A 3 27.37 -16.96 11.89
N PRO A 4 27.17 -17.32 10.62
CA PRO A 4 25.92 -17.01 9.92
C PRO A 4 24.73 -17.75 10.56
N VAL A 5 23.62 -17.03 10.69
CA VAL A 5 22.35 -17.59 11.15
C VAL A 5 21.60 -18.15 9.94
N ASN A 6 21.58 -19.47 9.82
CA ASN A 6 20.94 -20.15 8.69
C ASN A 6 19.41 -20.04 8.74
N PRO A 7 18.73 -20.23 7.59
CA PRO A 7 17.27 -20.33 7.56
C PRO A 7 16.74 -21.43 8.49
N ASP A 8 15.57 -21.20 9.13
CA ASP A 8 14.91 -22.11 10.05
C ASP A 8 13.45 -22.35 9.63
N GLY A 9 13.03 -23.60 9.61
CA GLY A 9 11.70 -24.05 9.22
C GLY A 9 11.71 -24.97 8.01
N PRO A 10 10.52 -25.47 7.57
CA PRO A 10 10.42 -26.35 6.43
C PRO A 10 10.94 -25.68 5.15
N PRO A 11 11.87 -26.30 4.41
CA PRO A 11 12.43 -25.69 3.20
C PRO A 11 11.37 -25.46 2.11
N ASP A 12 10.28 -26.24 2.11
CA ASP A 12 9.14 -26.17 1.21
C ASP A 12 7.95 -25.34 1.75
N ALA A 13 8.13 -24.62 2.86
CA ALA A 13 7.08 -23.78 3.43
C ALA A 13 6.53 -22.79 2.40
N GLU A 14 5.21 -22.69 2.32
CA GLU A 14 4.51 -21.73 1.44
C GLU A 14 4.67 -20.27 1.89
N ILE A 15 5.03 -20.05 3.16
CA ILE A 15 5.19 -18.71 3.78
C ILE A 15 6.66 -18.52 4.12
N ILE A 16 7.23 -17.41 3.66
CA ILE A 16 8.56 -16.95 4.06
C ILE A 16 8.41 -15.74 4.99
N CYS A 17 9.12 -15.77 6.13
CA CYS A 17 9.36 -14.60 6.96
C CYS A 17 10.77 -14.08 6.64
N LEU A 18 10.85 -13.01 5.84
CA LEU A 18 12.10 -12.40 5.40
C LEU A 18 12.39 -11.18 6.26
N GLY A 19 13.43 -11.25 7.07
CA GLY A 19 13.90 -10.14 7.89
C GLY A 19 15.18 -9.51 7.35
N GLU A 20 15.68 -8.53 8.09
CA GLU A 20 16.86 -7.75 7.75
C GLU A 20 18.15 -8.52 8.06
N ALA A 21 18.43 -8.75 9.34
CA ALA A 21 19.63 -9.45 9.83
C ALA A 21 19.39 -9.99 11.25
N PRO A 22 20.21 -10.96 11.70
CA PRO A 22 20.11 -11.47 13.05
C PRO A 22 20.53 -10.44 14.10
N GLY A 23 19.85 -10.46 15.25
CA GLY A 23 20.26 -9.78 16.47
C GLY A 23 21.22 -10.64 17.29
N LYS A 24 21.49 -10.19 18.53
CA LYS A 24 22.44 -10.86 19.43
C LYS A 24 21.95 -12.26 19.82
N GLU A 25 20.69 -12.40 20.24
CA GLU A 25 20.11 -13.69 20.65
C GLU A 25 20.08 -14.67 19.48
N GLU A 26 19.72 -14.20 18.27
CA GLU A 26 19.73 -15.01 17.05
C GLU A 26 21.12 -15.51 16.69
N ALA A 27 22.15 -14.67 16.88
CA ALA A 27 23.54 -15.07 16.64
C ALA A 27 24.06 -16.07 17.69
N GLU A 28 23.64 -15.95 18.95
CA GLU A 28 23.98 -16.85 20.04
C GLU A 28 23.29 -18.21 19.88
N GLU A 29 22.01 -18.23 19.51
CA GLU A 29 21.24 -19.47 19.31
C GLU A 29 21.39 -20.06 17.90
N SER A 30 22.03 -19.35 16.97
CA SER A 30 22.14 -19.71 15.55
C SER A 30 20.79 -19.98 14.90
N ARG A 31 19.76 -19.23 15.29
CA ARG A 31 18.37 -19.41 14.87
C ARG A 31 17.67 -18.06 14.62
N PRO A 32 16.94 -17.89 13.49
CA PRO A 32 16.28 -16.63 13.19
C PRO A 32 15.07 -16.34 14.08
N PHE A 33 14.84 -15.06 14.37
CA PHE A 33 13.68 -14.54 15.11
C PHE A 33 13.42 -15.23 16.46
N VAL A 34 14.46 -15.41 17.27
CA VAL A 34 14.37 -15.93 18.65
C VAL A 34 14.45 -14.82 19.71
N GLY A 35 14.98 -13.66 19.35
CA GLY A 35 15.04 -12.49 20.20
C GLY A 35 13.67 -11.86 20.47
N PRO A 36 13.60 -10.76 21.26
CA PRO A 36 12.35 -10.13 21.66
C PRO A 36 11.45 -9.74 20.50
N SER A 37 12.01 -9.16 19.43
CA SER A 37 11.25 -8.80 18.22
C SER A 37 10.71 -10.03 17.48
N GLY A 38 11.46 -11.12 17.45
CA GLY A 38 11.03 -12.38 16.87
C GLY A 38 9.92 -13.05 17.69
N ARG A 39 10.00 -13.01 19.02
CA ARG A 39 8.92 -13.47 19.90
C ARG A 39 7.64 -12.65 19.72
N LEU A 40 7.74 -11.33 19.65
CA LEU A 40 6.58 -10.48 19.34
C LEU A 40 5.95 -10.85 17.99
N LEU A 41 6.78 -11.06 16.96
CA LEU A 41 6.32 -11.46 15.63
C LEU A 41 5.54 -12.78 15.68
N TYR A 42 6.17 -13.84 16.19
CA TYR A 42 5.62 -15.18 16.10
C TYR A 42 4.56 -15.48 17.15
N ASP A 43 4.79 -15.09 18.42
CA ASP A 43 3.93 -15.51 19.53
C ASP A 43 2.71 -14.61 19.71
N GLN A 44 2.77 -13.40 19.14
CA GLN A 44 1.69 -12.43 19.32
C GLN A 44 1.06 -11.98 17.99
N ILE A 45 1.85 -11.54 17.00
CA ILE A 45 1.29 -10.99 15.77
C ILE A 45 0.81 -12.13 14.85
N LEU A 46 1.69 -13.00 14.42
CA LEU A 46 1.37 -14.09 13.48
C LEU A 46 0.46 -15.15 14.12
N ALA A 47 0.68 -15.48 15.40
CA ALA A 47 -0.15 -16.44 16.10
C ALA A 47 -1.62 -16.03 16.19
N ARG A 48 -1.91 -14.72 16.38
CA ARG A 48 -3.30 -14.22 16.38
C ARG A 48 -4.00 -14.38 15.04
N ALA A 49 -3.24 -14.40 13.95
CA ALA A 49 -3.77 -14.69 12.62
C ALA A 49 -3.79 -16.20 12.30
N GLY A 50 -3.37 -17.06 13.23
CA GLY A 50 -3.28 -18.50 13.02
C GLY A 50 -2.12 -18.94 12.11
N ILE A 51 -1.08 -18.11 11.98
CA ILE A 51 0.16 -18.43 11.26
C ILE A 51 1.17 -18.92 12.29
N ARG A 52 1.50 -20.18 12.25
CA ARG A 52 2.42 -20.81 13.20
C ARG A 52 3.83 -20.92 12.65
N ARG A 53 4.83 -20.82 13.52
CA ARG A 53 6.25 -20.84 13.15
C ARG A 53 6.64 -22.10 12.35
N GLU A 54 6.11 -23.25 12.74
CA GLU A 54 6.38 -24.53 12.06
C GLU A 54 5.86 -24.61 10.62
N HIS A 55 5.05 -23.66 10.18
CA HIS A 55 4.54 -23.54 8.80
C HIS A 55 5.25 -22.45 7.99
N THR A 56 6.30 -21.83 8.54
CA THR A 56 7.03 -20.74 7.90
C THR A 56 8.50 -21.07 7.75
N LEU A 57 9.11 -20.55 6.68
CA LEU A 57 10.56 -20.52 6.54
C LEU A 57 11.06 -19.14 6.95
N ALA A 58 11.81 -19.07 8.03
CA ALA A 58 12.38 -17.85 8.57
C ALA A 58 13.80 -17.64 8.06
N LEU A 59 14.10 -16.49 7.50
CA LEU A 59 15.45 -16.15 7.02
C LEU A 59 15.65 -14.63 6.99
N TYR A 60 16.91 -14.23 6.75
CA TYR A 60 17.32 -12.84 6.66
C TYR A 60 17.90 -12.50 5.29
N THR A 61 17.87 -11.23 4.91
CA THR A 61 18.64 -10.73 3.76
C THR A 61 20.15 -10.81 4.04
N HIS A 62 20.55 -10.61 5.30
CA HIS A 62 21.93 -10.73 5.80
C HIS A 62 21.97 -11.80 6.88
N TRP A 63 22.81 -12.82 6.70
CA TRP A 63 22.85 -13.96 7.60
C TRP A 63 23.83 -13.81 8.78
N GLU A 64 24.64 -12.77 8.79
CA GLU A 64 25.53 -12.43 9.91
C GLU A 64 25.05 -11.22 10.68
N MET A 65 25.23 -11.23 11.99
CA MET A 65 24.95 -10.06 12.82
C MET A 65 25.88 -8.91 12.45
N PRO A 66 25.37 -7.73 12.12
CA PRO A 66 26.20 -6.59 11.75
C PRO A 66 27.05 -6.13 12.93
N SER A 67 28.33 -5.84 12.67
CA SER A 67 29.24 -5.26 13.65
C SER A 67 28.98 -3.75 13.75
N GLY A 68 28.14 -3.35 14.70
CA GLY A 68 27.72 -1.96 14.90
C GLY A 68 26.49 -1.57 14.06
N ARG A 69 26.00 -0.33 14.27
CA ARG A 69 24.77 0.17 13.61
C ARG A 69 24.96 0.64 12.17
N LYS A 70 26.12 0.45 11.55
CA LYS A 70 26.41 0.94 10.20
C LYS A 70 26.36 -0.20 9.20
N TRP A 71 25.20 -0.34 8.56
CA TRP A 71 24.94 -1.26 7.44
C TRP A 71 25.89 -1.06 6.25
N GLU A 72 26.43 0.16 6.08
CA GLU A 72 27.33 0.54 4.98
C GLU A 72 28.70 -0.19 5.00
N THR A 73 29.04 -0.87 6.10
CA THR A 73 30.35 -1.51 6.28
C THR A 73 30.35 -3.03 6.08
N ILE A 74 29.22 -3.64 5.74
CA ILE A 74 29.18 -5.10 5.55
C ILE A 74 29.66 -5.44 4.14
N SER A 75 30.90 -5.85 4.04
CA SER A 75 31.60 -6.17 2.78
C SER A 75 31.02 -7.39 2.01
N ASN A 76 30.16 -8.17 2.63
CA ASN A 76 29.61 -9.42 2.07
C ASN A 76 28.12 -9.36 1.71
N LEU A 77 27.51 -8.18 1.58
CA LEU A 77 26.10 -8.01 1.27
C LEU A 77 25.63 -8.82 0.04
N GLY A 78 26.39 -8.75 -1.06
CA GLY A 78 26.03 -9.45 -2.29
C GLY A 78 26.04 -10.99 -2.16
N LYS A 79 26.90 -11.56 -1.31
CA LYS A 79 26.96 -13.02 -1.09
C LYS A 79 25.71 -13.53 -0.35
N TYR A 80 25.25 -12.79 0.64
CA TYR A 80 24.04 -13.17 1.38
C TYR A 80 22.79 -12.96 0.54
N ASP A 81 22.74 -11.88 -0.25
CA ASP A 81 21.66 -11.65 -1.21
C ASP A 81 21.51 -12.85 -2.17
N GLU A 82 22.61 -13.41 -2.71
CA GLU A 82 22.57 -14.60 -3.56
C GLU A 82 22.06 -15.85 -2.83
N SER A 83 22.53 -16.08 -1.61
CA SER A 83 22.09 -17.23 -0.81
C SER A 83 20.62 -17.12 -0.44
N THR A 84 20.15 -15.92 -0.12
CA THR A 84 18.75 -15.62 0.15
C THR A 84 17.89 -15.85 -1.08
N LEU A 85 18.32 -15.38 -2.26
CA LEU A 85 17.62 -15.63 -3.54
C LEU A 85 17.51 -17.14 -3.84
N LYS A 86 18.57 -17.90 -3.66
CA LYS A 86 18.57 -19.35 -3.85
C LYS A 86 17.56 -20.03 -2.91
N THR A 87 17.52 -19.60 -1.64
CA THR A 87 16.61 -20.16 -0.64
C THR A 87 15.16 -19.84 -0.95
N ILE A 88 14.87 -18.59 -1.34
CA ILE A 88 13.52 -18.15 -1.73
C ILE A 88 13.04 -18.92 -2.97
N GLY A 89 13.89 -19.05 -3.99
CA GLY A 89 13.57 -19.71 -5.26
C GLY A 89 13.69 -21.24 -5.26
N ALA A 90 14.02 -21.88 -4.14
CA ALA A 90 14.18 -23.33 -4.09
C ALA A 90 12.86 -24.10 -4.20
N HIS A 91 11.76 -23.52 -3.76
CA HIS A 91 10.42 -24.12 -3.71
C HIS A 91 9.34 -23.11 -4.05
N PRO A 92 8.14 -23.54 -4.48
CA PRO A 92 6.98 -22.67 -4.67
C PRO A 92 6.61 -21.92 -3.39
N ARG A 93 6.36 -20.61 -3.50
CA ARG A 93 5.98 -19.75 -2.38
C ARG A 93 4.65 -19.07 -2.67
N LYS A 94 3.73 -19.05 -1.71
CA LYS A 94 2.51 -18.26 -1.78
C LYS A 94 2.77 -16.85 -1.31
N VAL A 95 3.43 -16.70 -0.15
CA VAL A 95 3.62 -15.38 0.47
C VAL A 95 5.05 -15.21 0.99
N ILE A 96 5.61 -14.03 0.76
CA ILE A 96 6.81 -13.52 1.43
C ILE A 96 6.40 -12.36 2.32
N ILE A 97 6.54 -12.51 3.63
CA ILE A 97 6.36 -11.43 4.59
C ILE A 97 7.67 -10.65 4.63
N ALA A 98 7.68 -9.44 4.04
CA ALA A 98 8.85 -8.58 4.05
C ALA A 98 8.86 -7.73 5.33
N ILE A 99 9.65 -8.14 6.32
CA ILE A 99 9.68 -7.56 7.67
C ILE A 99 10.70 -6.43 7.70
N GLY A 100 10.21 -5.20 7.68
CA GLY A 100 11.04 -4.00 7.68
C GLY A 100 11.51 -3.56 6.30
N GLU A 101 12.15 -2.40 6.27
CA GLU A 101 12.51 -1.68 5.04
C GLU A 101 13.58 -2.39 4.22
N HIS A 102 14.56 -3.03 4.88
CA HIS A 102 15.63 -3.75 4.19
C HIS A 102 15.10 -4.99 3.43
N ALA A 103 14.17 -5.74 4.03
CA ALA A 103 13.54 -6.88 3.37
C ALA A 103 12.68 -6.44 2.18
N LEU A 104 11.93 -5.34 2.32
CA LEU A 104 11.17 -4.74 1.22
C LEU A 104 12.09 -4.26 0.10
N SER A 105 13.18 -3.55 0.44
CA SER A 105 14.17 -3.06 -0.52
C SER A 105 14.84 -4.21 -1.28
N PHE A 106 15.15 -5.30 -0.59
CA PHE A 106 15.67 -6.51 -1.22
C PHE A 106 14.72 -7.06 -2.30
N LEU A 107 13.43 -7.14 -2.01
CA LEU A 107 12.45 -7.66 -2.96
C LEU A 107 12.22 -6.73 -4.14
N MET A 108 12.11 -5.41 -3.91
CA MET A 108 11.74 -4.45 -4.95
C MET A 108 12.92 -3.91 -5.76
N GLN A 109 14.09 -3.82 -5.15
CA GLN A 109 15.29 -3.21 -5.75
C GLN A 109 16.42 -4.22 -5.99
N GLY A 110 16.24 -5.47 -5.59
CA GLY A 110 17.20 -6.55 -5.75
C GLY A 110 18.37 -6.52 -4.78
N SER A 111 18.44 -5.55 -3.87
CA SER A 111 19.45 -5.45 -2.82
C SER A 111 18.95 -4.70 -1.61
N ALA A 112 19.30 -5.16 -0.43
CA ALA A 112 19.00 -4.48 0.83
C ALA A 112 19.85 -3.20 1.06
N LYS A 113 20.86 -2.93 0.21
CA LYS A 113 21.74 -1.73 0.33
C LYS A 113 21.01 -0.41 0.07
N THR A 114 19.89 -0.47 -0.63
CA THR A 114 19.10 0.69 -1.05
C THR A 114 17.99 1.05 -0.05
N ALA A 115 17.92 0.37 1.11
CA ALA A 115 17.00 0.73 2.18
C ALA A 115 17.15 2.21 2.61
N GLY A 116 16.06 2.81 3.07
CA GLY A 116 15.97 4.23 3.42
C GLY A 116 15.26 5.07 2.36
N ARG A 117 14.83 4.45 1.24
CA ARG A 117 13.99 5.10 0.20
C ARG A 117 12.56 4.60 0.20
N LEU A 118 12.28 3.50 0.92
CA LEU A 118 10.97 2.87 0.99
C LEU A 118 10.44 2.97 2.42
N GLU A 119 9.59 3.94 2.68
CA GLU A 119 8.98 4.11 4.00
C GLU A 119 8.02 2.94 4.31
N ILE A 120 8.48 1.98 5.10
CA ILE A 120 7.75 0.73 5.39
C ILE A 120 6.32 0.96 5.88
N VAL A 121 6.07 2.05 6.61
CA VAL A 121 4.73 2.39 7.12
C VAL A 121 3.76 2.70 5.97
N LYS A 122 4.24 3.25 4.87
CA LYS A 122 3.44 3.52 3.66
C LYS A 122 3.17 2.24 2.85
N TRP A 123 4.15 1.35 2.79
CA TRP A 123 4.08 0.12 1.99
C TRP A 123 3.44 -1.06 2.72
N ARG A 124 3.36 -1.02 4.06
CA ARG A 124 2.82 -2.13 4.85
C ARG A 124 1.44 -2.56 4.37
N GLY A 125 1.16 -3.83 4.46
CA GLY A 125 -0.12 -4.40 4.05
C GLY A 125 -0.38 -4.44 2.53
N SER A 126 0.45 -3.80 1.70
CA SER A 126 0.35 -3.87 0.23
C SER A 126 0.52 -5.30 -0.27
N MET A 127 -0.31 -5.71 -1.22
CA MET A 127 -0.14 -6.97 -1.93
C MET A 127 0.75 -6.77 -3.16
N LEU A 128 2.05 -6.99 -3.01
CA LEU A 128 3.01 -6.83 -4.08
C LEU A 128 3.10 -8.13 -4.89
N THR A 129 2.64 -8.10 -6.12
CA THR A 129 2.76 -9.21 -7.06
C THR A 129 4.15 -9.27 -7.68
N SER A 130 4.54 -10.44 -8.17
CA SER A 130 5.91 -10.72 -8.65
C SER A 130 6.39 -9.76 -9.76
N ASN A 131 5.50 -9.14 -10.53
CA ASN A 131 5.86 -8.14 -11.54
C ASN A 131 6.43 -6.83 -10.96
N ARG A 132 6.24 -6.58 -9.67
CA ARG A 132 6.83 -5.44 -8.94
C ARG A 132 8.19 -5.74 -8.31
N PHE A 133 8.63 -6.99 -8.34
CA PHE A 133 9.91 -7.38 -7.78
C PHE A 133 11.06 -7.04 -8.72
N ALA A 134 12.25 -6.88 -8.17
CA ALA A 134 13.46 -6.72 -8.95
C ALA A 134 13.71 -7.94 -9.85
N ALA A 135 14.37 -7.73 -10.98
CA ALA A 135 14.57 -8.76 -12.00
C ALA A 135 15.26 -10.03 -11.48
N ASN A 136 16.24 -9.89 -10.56
CA ASN A 136 16.92 -11.01 -9.93
C ASN A 136 16.00 -11.81 -9.00
N VAL A 137 15.08 -11.16 -8.29
CA VAL A 137 14.06 -11.80 -7.43
C VAL A 137 13.03 -12.50 -8.31
N GLN A 138 12.56 -11.85 -9.38
CA GLN A 138 11.64 -12.47 -10.36
C GLN A 138 12.25 -13.72 -10.96
N ALA A 139 13.51 -13.66 -11.39
CA ALA A 139 14.23 -14.80 -11.96
C ALA A 139 14.36 -15.96 -10.96
N ALA A 140 14.62 -15.70 -9.67
CA ALA A 140 14.69 -16.72 -8.64
C ALA A 140 13.34 -17.42 -8.44
N LEU A 141 12.23 -16.66 -8.40
CA LEU A 141 10.88 -17.19 -8.20
C LEU A 141 10.32 -17.91 -9.43
N ALA A 142 10.70 -17.50 -10.64
CA ALA A 142 10.23 -18.09 -11.90
C ALA A 142 10.66 -19.58 -12.05
N PHE A 143 11.69 -20.01 -11.35
CA PHE A 143 12.19 -21.39 -11.41
C PHE A 143 11.19 -22.43 -10.90
N THR A 144 10.20 -22.03 -10.14
CA THR A 144 9.28 -22.98 -9.45
C THR A 144 7.99 -23.27 -10.20
N GLY A 145 7.69 -22.58 -11.31
CA GLY A 145 6.52 -22.84 -12.17
C GLY A 145 5.15 -22.74 -11.47
N SER A 146 5.08 -22.10 -10.30
CA SER A 146 3.88 -22.02 -9.46
C SER A 146 3.10 -20.73 -9.69
N ALA A 147 1.92 -20.63 -9.05
CA ALA A 147 1.14 -19.39 -8.93
C ALA A 147 2.01 -18.19 -8.49
N PRO A 148 1.68 -16.97 -8.88
CA PRO A 148 2.50 -15.79 -8.57
C PRO A 148 2.67 -15.63 -7.06
N THR A 149 3.91 -15.52 -6.61
CA THR A 149 4.24 -15.22 -5.22
C THR A 149 3.83 -13.78 -4.90
N ILE A 150 3.16 -13.59 -3.77
CA ILE A 150 2.78 -12.28 -3.25
C ILE A 150 3.72 -11.90 -2.11
N ALA A 151 4.28 -10.68 -2.13
CA ALA A 151 4.94 -10.14 -0.95
C ALA A 151 4.01 -9.18 -0.21
N VAL A 152 4.01 -9.30 1.13
CA VAL A 152 3.30 -8.37 2.01
C VAL A 152 4.32 -7.72 2.93
N PRO A 153 4.61 -6.42 2.75
CA PRO A 153 5.46 -5.66 3.66
C PRO A 153 4.79 -5.52 5.03
N MET A 154 5.58 -5.66 6.09
CA MET A 154 5.15 -5.53 7.48
C MET A 154 6.13 -4.63 8.23
N ILE A 155 5.62 -3.79 9.13
CA ILE A 155 6.45 -2.99 10.03
C ILE A 155 7.34 -3.94 10.86
N HIS A 156 8.63 -3.59 11.01
CA HIS A 156 9.53 -4.40 11.80
C HIS A 156 9.08 -4.44 13.27
N PRO A 157 8.96 -5.61 13.93
CA PRO A 157 8.46 -5.70 15.31
C PRO A 157 9.28 -4.88 16.32
N GLU A 158 10.56 -4.66 16.07
CA GLU A 158 11.37 -3.76 16.91
C GLU A 158 10.84 -2.32 16.91
N SER A 159 10.24 -1.86 15.81
CA SER A 159 9.62 -0.52 15.76
C SER A 159 8.35 -0.46 16.61
N VAL A 160 7.62 -1.55 16.74
CA VAL A 160 6.49 -1.69 17.66
C VAL A 160 6.98 -1.58 19.10
N MET A 161 8.07 -2.27 19.44
CA MET A 161 8.64 -2.28 20.80
C MET A 161 9.23 -0.92 21.20
N ARG A 162 9.91 -0.23 20.27
CA ARG A 162 10.53 1.08 20.52
C ARG A 162 9.52 2.21 20.69
N SER A 163 8.31 2.02 20.24
CA SER A 163 7.26 3.06 20.30
C SER A 163 6.46 3.07 21.61
N GLY A 164 6.94 2.42 22.67
CA GLY A 164 6.45 2.59 24.04
C GLY A 164 5.54 1.49 24.58
N GLU A 165 5.30 0.40 23.84
CA GLU A 165 4.36 -0.66 24.28
C GLU A 165 4.97 -1.79 25.14
N TYR A 166 6.28 -1.83 25.29
CA TYR A 166 6.96 -2.91 26.02
C TYR A 166 8.15 -2.42 26.82
N ASP A 167 7.93 -1.91 28.00
CA ASP A 167 8.80 -2.27 29.10
C ASP A 167 8.21 -3.52 29.80
N GLU A 168 9.08 -4.37 30.33
CA GLU A 168 8.70 -5.66 30.93
C GLU A 168 7.77 -5.52 32.16
N ALA A 169 7.46 -4.29 32.58
CA ALA A 169 6.66 -3.94 33.74
C ALA A 169 5.21 -3.54 33.44
N GLY A 170 4.82 -3.34 32.19
CA GLY A 170 3.41 -3.08 31.82
C GLY A 170 2.86 -1.72 32.25
N ILE A 171 3.69 -0.74 32.54
CA ILE A 171 3.30 0.60 32.98
C ILE A 171 3.73 1.60 31.91
N GLY A 172 2.78 2.05 31.08
CA GLY A 172 3.00 3.10 30.09
C GLY A 172 3.21 4.47 30.73
N ASP A 173 4.20 5.21 30.24
CA ASP A 173 4.37 6.63 30.51
C ASP A 173 3.40 7.43 29.59
N ASP A 174 2.70 8.39 30.17
CA ASP A 174 1.67 9.23 29.53
C ASP A 174 2.23 10.23 28.47
N SER A 175 3.48 10.06 28.07
CA SER A 175 4.11 10.80 26.98
C SER A 175 3.68 10.22 25.64
N GLY A 176 3.18 11.02 24.71
CA GLY A 176 2.59 10.64 23.42
C GLY A 176 3.36 9.63 22.52
N ALA A 177 4.44 9.02 23.04
CA ALA A 177 5.15 7.89 22.45
C ALA A 177 4.34 6.59 22.50
N ASP A 178 3.53 6.38 23.55
CA ASP A 178 2.74 5.16 23.77
C ASP A 178 1.69 4.91 22.69
N ARG A 179 1.13 5.97 22.12
CA ARG A 179 0.10 5.86 21.07
C ARG A 179 0.61 5.27 19.76
N LYS A 180 1.87 5.56 19.38
CA LYS A 180 2.43 5.03 18.11
C LYS A 180 2.67 3.52 18.14
N GLY A 181 2.99 2.96 19.30
CA GLY A 181 3.25 1.53 19.42
C GLY A 181 2.02 0.67 19.32
N LEU A 182 0.96 1.02 20.03
CA LEU A 182 -0.34 0.35 19.96
C LEU A 182 -0.83 0.29 18.52
N HIS A 183 -0.66 1.39 17.83
CA HIS A 183 -0.94 1.61 16.44
C HIS A 183 -0.18 0.65 15.52
N TYR A 184 1.15 0.60 15.60
CA TYR A 184 1.95 -0.28 14.77
C TYR A 184 1.64 -1.76 15.03
N ARG A 185 1.30 -2.13 16.25
CA ARG A 185 0.88 -3.49 16.58
C ARG A 185 -0.43 -3.85 15.89
N SER A 186 -1.46 -3.01 16.01
CA SER A 186 -2.76 -3.23 15.37
C SER A 186 -2.63 -3.34 13.86
N LEU A 187 -1.77 -2.50 13.25
CA LEU A 187 -1.45 -2.56 11.83
C LEU A 187 -0.77 -3.88 11.44
N CYS A 188 0.21 -4.35 12.22
CA CYS A 188 0.86 -5.64 11.97
C CYS A 188 -0.12 -6.81 12.12
N GLU A 189 -1.03 -6.77 13.08
CA GLU A 189 -2.07 -7.79 13.26
C GLU A 189 -3.07 -7.79 12.07
N HIS A 190 -3.41 -6.61 11.55
CA HIS A 190 -4.22 -6.49 10.33
C HIS A 190 -3.50 -7.11 9.13
N ASP A 191 -2.22 -6.79 8.94
CA ASP A 191 -1.41 -7.35 7.86
C ASP A 191 -1.29 -8.87 7.97
N ALA A 192 -1.11 -9.39 9.19
CA ALA A 192 -1.05 -10.84 9.44
C ALA A 192 -2.36 -11.56 9.07
N LYS A 193 -3.52 -10.95 9.36
CA LYS A 193 -4.84 -11.48 8.94
C LYS A 193 -4.96 -11.52 7.43
N ARG A 194 -4.52 -10.47 6.72
CA ARG A 194 -4.48 -10.42 5.25
C ARG A 194 -3.58 -11.52 4.68
N ILE A 195 -2.38 -11.69 5.22
CA ILE A 195 -1.46 -12.77 4.85
C ILE A 195 -2.15 -14.14 4.98
N LYS A 196 -2.86 -14.38 6.08
CA LYS A 196 -3.60 -15.61 6.29
C LYS A 196 -4.67 -15.84 5.22
N GLN A 197 -5.41 -14.80 4.85
CA GLN A 197 -6.43 -14.88 3.81
C GLN A 197 -5.83 -15.20 2.43
N ILE A 198 -4.66 -14.64 2.11
CA ILE A 198 -3.92 -14.95 0.87
C ILE A 198 -3.51 -16.44 0.87
N VAL A 199 -2.92 -16.93 1.95
CA VAL A 199 -2.48 -18.33 2.05
C VAL A 199 -3.65 -19.31 1.93
N GLU A 200 -4.81 -18.93 2.47
CA GLU A 200 -6.05 -19.72 2.38
C GLU A 200 -6.77 -19.61 1.02
N GLY A 201 -6.23 -18.81 0.09
CA GLY A 201 -6.85 -18.60 -1.22
C GLY A 201 -8.15 -17.80 -1.17
N LYS A 202 -8.40 -17.02 -0.11
CA LYS A 202 -9.56 -16.14 0.02
C LYS A 202 -9.36 -14.81 -0.70
N ILE A 203 -8.10 -14.43 -0.89
CA ILE A 203 -7.66 -13.25 -1.62
C ILE A 203 -6.57 -13.70 -2.60
N GLU A 204 -6.75 -13.45 -3.89
CA GLU A 204 -5.79 -13.89 -4.91
C GLU A 204 -4.90 -12.74 -5.39
N THR A 205 -5.48 -11.69 -5.95
CA THR A 205 -4.75 -10.54 -6.50
C THR A 205 -5.52 -9.24 -6.27
N PRO A 206 -4.84 -8.10 -6.22
CA PRO A 206 -5.52 -6.80 -6.26
C PRO A 206 -6.38 -6.68 -7.53
N PRO A 207 -7.55 -6.02 -7.47
CA PRO A 207 -8.36 -5.80 -8.66
C PRO A 207 -7.62 -4.90 -9.65
N GLU A 208 -7.77 -5.20 -10.94
CA GLU A 208 -7.29 -4.29 -11.98
C GLU A 208 -8.21 -3.06 -12.04
N ARG A 209 -7.62 -1.86 -11.96
CA ARG A 209 -8.37 -0.61 -12.02
C ARG A 209 -8.20 0.04 -13.38
N GLN A 210 -9.32 0.30 -14.03
CA GLN A 210 -9.39 0.91 -15.35
C GLN A 210 -9.61 2.42 -15.17
N VAL A 211 -8.62 3.22 -15.58
CA VAL A 211 -8.71 4.68 -15.54
C VAL A 211 -8.75 5.22 -16.96
N MET A 212 -9.89 5.77 -17.34
CA MET A 212 -10.10 6.43 -18.64
C MET A 212 -9.60 7.88 -18.55
N HIS A 213 -8.70 8.26 -19.43
CA HIS A 213 -8.17 9.63 -19.51
C HIS A 213 -7.68 9.96 -20.92
N ALA A 214 -7.36 11.22 -21.18
CA ALA A 214 -6.94 11.70 -22.50
C ALA A 214 -5.72 11.02 -23.12
N GLY A 215 -4.89 10.33 -22.31
CA GLY A 215 -3.71 9.60 -22.79
C GLY A 215 -4.00 8.20 -23.30
N ASN A 216 -5.16 7.62 -22.98
CA ASN A 216 -5.52 6.25 -23.36
C ASN A 216 -6.91 6.12 -24.01
N CYS A 217 -7.74 7.16 -23.97
CA CYS A 217 -9.10 7.15 -24.49
C CYS A 217 -9.38 8.33 -25.42
N SER A 218 -10.30 8.15 -26.37
CA SER A 218 -10.79 9.23 -27.20
C SER A 218 -11.71 10.16 -26.41
N TYR A 219 -11.84 11.41 -26.90
CA TYR A 219 -12.80 12.37 -26.35
C TYR A 219 -14.23 11.78 -26.24
N SER A 220 -14.71 11.12 -27.31
CA SER A 220 -16.05 10.54 -27.34
C SER A 220 -16.24 9.41 -26.32
N ALA A 221 -15.20 8.63 -26.03
CA ALA A 221 -15.26 7.59 -25.02
C ALA A 221 -15.41 8.19 -23.61
N ILE A 222 -14.70 9.27 -23.31
CA ILE A 222 -14.79 9.97 -22.02
C ILE A 222 -16.15 10.67 -21.88
N ASP A 223 -16.62 11.38 -22.93
CA ASP A 223 -17.95 12.03 -22.93
C ASP A 223 -19.07 11.01 -22.68
N MET A 224 -19.02 9.86 -23.36
CA MET A 224 -19.99 8.77 -23.16
C MET A 224 -19.92 8.17 -21.75
N ALA A 225 -18.72 7.97 -21.21
CA ALA A 225 -18.56 7.44 -19.85
C ALA A 225 -19.16 8.39 -18.79
N LEU A 226 -18.95 9.71 -18.91
CA LEU A 226 -19.57 10.70 -18.05
C LEU A 226 -21.10 10.75 -18.23
N GLU A 227 -21.59 10.61 -19.46
CA GLU A 227 -23.03 10.54 -19.73
C GLU A 227 -23.68 9.31 -19.09
N ASN A 228 -23.01 8.17 -19.08
CA ASN A 228 -23.48 6.98 -18.39
C ASN A 228 -23.60 7.19 -16.88
N LEU A 229 -22.64 7.89 -16.25
CA LEU A 229 -22.71 8.23 -14.82
C LEU A 229 -23.93 9.11 -14.50
N LEU A 230 -24.31 10.00 -15.39
CA LEU A 230 -25.53 10.83 -15.23
C LEU A 230 -26.82 10.01 -15.35
N ASN A 231 -26.82 9.00 -16.20
CA ASN A 231 -27.99 8.15 -16.48
C ASN A 231 -28.18 7.02 -15.45
N GLU A 232 -27.16 6.68 -14.67
CA GLU A 232 -27.30 5.79 -13.53
C GLU A 232 -28.19 6.45 -12.49
N ASN A 233 -29.35 5.88 -12.22
CA ASN A 233 -30.52 6.36 -11.45
C ASN A 233 -30.25 7.09 -10.10
N GLY A 234 -29.13 7.79 -9.94
CA GLY A 234 -28.77 8.62 -8.78
C GLY A 234 -28.52 7.87 -7.47
N ASN A 235 -28.54 6.54 -7.48
CA ASN A 235 -28.38 5.71 -6.28
C ASN A 235 -26.96 5.21 -6.05
N THR A 236 -26.15 5.13 -7.11
CA THR A 236 -24.75 4.68 -6.98
C THR A 236 -23.89 5.84 -6.49
N PRO A 237 -23.20 5.70 -5.36
CA PRO A 237 -22.29 6.72 -4.89
C PRO A 237 -21.18 7.00 -5.89
N ILE A 238 -20.76 8.28 -5.99
CA ILE A 238 -19.68 8.72 -6.87
C ILE A 238 -18.55 9.27 -6.01
N ALA A 239 -17.38 8.65 -6.05
CA ALA A 239 -16.17 9.24 -5.51
C ALA A 239 -15.59 10.26 -6.51
N PHE A 240 -15.03 11.36 -6.01
CA PHE A 240 -14.33 12.33 -6.81
C PHE A 240 -13.09 12.84 -6.10
N ASP A 241 -12.15 13.33 -6.88
CA ASP A 241 -10.89 13.91 -6.45
C ASP A 241 -10.41 14.92 -7.48
N ILE A 242 -9.73 15.99 -7.05
CA ILE A 242 -9.08 16.93 -7.94
C ILE A 242 -7.58 16.96 -7.71
N GLU A 243 -6.85 17.20 -8.78
CA GLU A 243 -5.44 17.53 -8.67
C GLU A 243 -5.21 19.00 -8.94
N THR A 244 -4.33 19.61 -8.17
CA THR A 244 -4.02 21.03 -8.28
C THR A 244 -2.52 21.29 -8.43
N PHE A 245 -2.19 22.34 -9.18
CA PHE A 245 -0.85 22.90 -9.22
C PHE A 245 -0.95 24.43 -9.06
N SER A 246 -0.22 24.98 -8.10
CA SER A 246 -0.28 26.42 -7.78
C SER A 246 -1.73 26.95 -7.66
N HIS A 247 -2.59 26.22 -6.94
CA HIS A 247 -4.02 26.51 -6.73
C HIS A 247 -4.91 26.41 -7.99
N THR A 248 -4.38 26.00 -9.12
CA THR A 248 -5.16 25.74 -10.34
C THR A 248 -5.48 24.26 -10.44
N ILE A 249 -6.75 23.92 -10.70
CA ILE A 249 -7.16 22.54 -10.92
C ILE A 249 -6.58 22.06 -12.25
N THR A 250 -5.87 20.95 -12.24
CA THR A 250 -5.23 20.34 -13.42
C THR A 250 -6.06 19.22 -14.03
N CYS A 251 -6.76 18.47 -13.20
CA CYS A 251 -7.74 17.46 -13.63
C CYS A 251 -8.78 17.20 -12.54
N ILE A 252 -9.90 16.63 -12.94
CA ILE A 252 -10.99 16.20 -12.07
C ILE A 252 -11.26 14.72 -12.40
N GLY A 253 -11.20 13.87 -11.40
CA GLY A 253 -11.52 12.44 -11.49
C GLY A 253 -12.85 12.11 -10.82
N VAL A 254 -13.55 11.12 -11.37
CA VAL A 254 -14.78 10.54 -10.80
C VAL A 254 -14.76 9.02 -10.95
N ALA A 255 -15.31 8.32 -9.96
CA ALA A 255 -15.48 6.86 -9.99
C ALA A 255 -16.83 6.46 -9.37
N SER A 256 -17.57 5.56 -10.00
CA SER A 256 -18.79 4.94 -9.47
C SER A 256 -18.56 3.50 -8.99
N SER A 257 -17.32 3.04 -9.04
CA SER A 257 -16.89 1.72 -8.56
C SER A 257 -15.47 1.77 -8.03
N GLY A 258 -15.06 0.70 -7.34
CA GLY A 258 -13.66 0.54 -6.94
C GLY A 258 -12.71 0.22 -8.10
N THR A 259 -13.22 -0.06 -9.30
CA THR A 259 -12.40 -0.53 -10.43
C THR A 259 -12.35 0.43 -11.62
N ASP A 260 -13.31 1.35 -11.73
CA ASP A 260 -13.47 2.16 -12.94
C ASP A 260 -13.54 3.64 -12.59
N ALA A 261 -12.68 4.43 -13.21
CA ALA A 261 -12.65 5.87 -13.06
C ALA A 261 -12.54 6.60 -14.40
N VAL A 262 -13.06 7.80 -14.44
CA VAL A 262 -12.94 8.73 -15.58
C VAL A 262 -12.26 10.00 -15.10
N VAL A 263 -11.22 10.44 -15.80
CA VAL A 263 -10.48 11.66 -15.49
C VAL A 263 -10.59 12.64 -16.63
N VAL A 264 -11.04 13.86 -16.31
CA VAL A 264 -11.11 15.00 -17.22
C VAL A 264 -9.95 15.94 -16.95
N PRO A 265 -8.92 15.95 -17.78
CA PRO A 265 -7.85 16.94 -17.72
C PRO A 265 -8.37 18.34 -18.07
N LEU A 266 -7.96 19.34 -17.30
CA LEU A 266 -8.25 20.76 -17.58
C LEU A 266 -7.08 21.47 -18.25
N THR A 267 -5.92 20.85 -18.31
CA THR A 267 -4.68 21.39 -18.89
C THR A 267 -4.03 20.37 -19.83
N GLU A 268 -3.27 20.84 -20.80
CA GLU A 268 -2.34 20.08 -21.66
C GLU A 268 -2.96 18.90 -22.42
N VAL A 269 -4.15 19.07 -22.98
CA VAL A 269 -4.78 18.08 -23.86
C VAL A 269 -4.85 18.53 -25.30
N SER A 270 -4.82 17.59 -26.23
CA SER A 270 -4.97 17.82 -27.66
C SER A 270 -6.42 18.10 -28.12
N TRP A 271 -7.35 18.27 -27.17
CA TRP A 271 -8.76 18.55 -27.45
C TRP A 271 -8.99 20.00 -27.83
N THR A 272 -9.99 20.22 -28.67
CA THR A 272 -10.46 21.59 -28.94
C THR A 272 -11.05 22.22 -27.70
N ARG A 273 -11.02 23.56 -27.61
CA ARG A 273 -11.63 24.29 -26.49
C ARG A 273 -13.12 23.92 -26.29
N SER A 274 -13.85 23.72 -27.38
CA SER A 274 -15.26 23.32 -27.32
C SER A 274 -15.44 21.93 -26.69
N GLN A 275 -14.55 20.99 -26.99
CA GLN A 275 -14.55 19.68 -26.39
C GLN A 275 -14.20 19.73 -24.90
N GLN A 276 -13.22 20.53 -24.52
CA GLN A 276 -12.87 20.72 -23.11
C GLN A 276 -14.04 21.30 -22.31
N VAL A 277 -14.66 22.38 -22.80
CA VAL A 277 -15.84 23.01 -22.16
C VAL A 277 -16.94 21.97 -21.98
N LYS A 278 -17.27 21.19 -23.01
CA LYS A 278 -18.32 20.18 -22.91
C LYS A 278 -18.02 19.12 -21.84
N LEU A 279 -16.77 18.65 -21.71
CA LEU A 279 -16.41 17.67 -20.66
C LEU A 279 -16.44 18.30 -19.26
N ILE A 280 -16.06 19.59 -19.13
CA ILE A 280 -16.19 20.33 -17.88
C ILE A 280 -17.67 20.47 -17.48
N ASP A 281 -18.54 20.80 -18.42
CA ASP A 281 -19.98 20.87 -18.16
C ASP A 281 -20.53 19.50 -17.75
N ARG A 282 -20.14 18.41 -18.43
CA ARG A 282 -20.54 17.05 -18.08
C ARG A 282 -20.11 16.64 -16.67
N ILE A 283 -18.86 16.93 -16.28
CA ILE A 283 -18.38 16.57 -14.93
C ILE A 283 -19.04 17.46 -13.87
N ALA A 284 -19.35 18.73 -14.21
CA ALA A 284 -20.13 19.61 -13.35
C ALA A 284 -21.54 19.05 -13.13
N ASP A 285 -22.22 18.57 -14.18
CA ASP A 285 -23.52 17.92 -14.07
C ASP A 285 -23.46 16.65 -13.19
N VAL A 286 -22.40 15.85 -13.30
CA VAL A 286 -22.18 14.67 -12.45
C VAL A 286 -22.03 15.08 -10.97
N LEU A 287 -21.26 16.13 -10.69
CA LEU A 287 -21.02 16.59 -9.32
C LEU A 287 -22.23 17.32 -8.72
N ASP A 288 -23.01 18.05 -9.53
CA ASP A 288 -24.27 18.70 -9.12
C ASP A 288 -25.46 17.72 -9.05
N GLY A 289 -25.33 16.53 -9.63
CA GLY A 289 -26.36 15.51 -9.73
C GLY A 289 -26.75 14.88 -8.39
N PRO A 290 -27.83 14.08 -8.37
CA PRO A 290 -28.44 13.51 -7.16
C PRO A 290 -27.63 12.39 -6.51
N ALA A 291 -26.69 11.75 -7.22
CA ALA A 291 -25.89 10.67 -6.68
C ALA A 291 -25.15 11.11 -5.41
N PRO A 292 -25.04 10.24 -4.35
CA PRO A 292 -24.24 10.56 -3.17
C PRO A 292 -22.76 10.73 -3.53
N LYS A 293 -22.10 11.76 -2.99
CA LYS A 293 -20.68 12.03 -3.24
C LYS A 293 -19.82 11.56 -2.10
N ILE A 294 -18.71 10.88 -2.47
CA ILE A 294 -17.65 10.43 -1.56
C ILE A 294 -16.35 11.15 -1.92
N GLY A 295 -15.55 11.48 -0.94
CA GLY A 295 -14.20 12.00 -1.17
C GLY A 295 -13.32 11.89 0.07
N GLN A 296 -12.11 12.36 -0.07
CA GLN A 296 -11.10 12.37 0.98
C GLN A 296 -10.69 13.83 1.26
N HIS A 297 -10.91 14.33 2.47
CA HIS A 297 -10.70 15.76 2.80
C HIS A 297 -11.47 16.71 1.87
N LEU A 298 -12.75 16.42 1.71
CA LEU A 298 -13.66 17.05 0.74
C LEU A 298 -13.73 18.57 0.78
N ASP A 299 -13.44 19.19 1.92
CA ASP A 299 -13.43 20.63 2.08
C ASP A 299 -12.48 21.33 1.09
N TYR A 300 -11.33 20.71 0.80
CA TYR A 300 -10.37 21.22 -0.18
C TYR A 300 -10.95 21.18 -1.60
N ASP A 301 -11.44 20.04 -2.04
CA ASP A 301 -11.94 19.84 -3.40
C ASP A 301 -13.16 20.70 -3.68
N VAL A 302 -14.13 20.68 -2.77
CA VAL A 302 -15.38 21.46 -2.89
C VAL A 302 -15.10 22.95 -2.99
N GLN A 303 -14.15 23.48 -2.20
CA GLN A 303 -13.79 24.89 -2.27
C GLN A 303 -13.13 25.27 -3.61
N HIS A 304 -12.24 24.43 -4.14
CA HIS A 304 -11.58 24.68 -5.42
C HIS A 304 -12.56 24.59 -6.59
N LEU A 305 -13.45 23.60 -6.59
CA LEU A 305 -14.50 23.43 -7.59
C LEU A 305 -15.47 24.61 -7.57
N ALA A 306 -15.89 25.06 -6.39
CA ALA A 306 -16.79 26.23 -6.25
C ALA A 306 -16.18 27.52 -6.82
N ARG A 307 -14.85 27.72 -6.70
CA ARG A 307 -14.14 28.88 -7.27
C ARG A 307 -14.23 28.97 -8.80
N ILE A 308 -14.35 27.83 -9.47
CA ILE A 308 -14.51 27.77 -10.94
C ILE A 308 -15.96 27.53 -11.36
N GLY A 309 -16.92 27.65 -10.42
CA GLY A 309 -18.35 27.59 -10.70
C GLY A 309 -18.92 26.17 -10.81
N ILE A 310 -18.20 25.16 -10.38
CA ILE A 310 -18.67 23.76 -10.34
C ILE A 310 -19.23 23.47 -8.94
N PRO A 311 -20.56 23.33 -8.77
CA PRO A 311 -21.15 22.96 -7.49
C PRO A 311 -20.99 21.46 -7.23
N VAL A 312 -20.85 21.10 -5.95
CA VAL A 312 -20.89 19.71 -5.49
C VAL A 312 -22.09 19.55 -4.58
N ARG A 313 -23.05 18.69 -4.97
CA ARG A 313 -24.25 18.44 -4.17
C ARG A 313 -24.26 17.01 -3.64
N ASN A 314 -25.13 16.81 -2.63
CA ASN A 314 -25.34 15.53 -1.99
C ASN A 314 -24.03 14.89 -1.51
N VAL A 315 -23.16 15.70 -0.86
CA VAL A 315 -21.97 15.19 -0.17
C VAL A 315 -22.44 14.24 0.93
N TRP A 316 -22.04 12.99 0.82
CA TRP A 316 -22.51 11.94 1.72
C TRP A 316 -21.44 11.51 2.70
N LEU A 317 -20.20 11.28 2.23
CA LEU A 317 -19.16 10.71 3.07
C LEU A 317 -17.79 11.30 2.74
N ASP A 318 -17.13 11.82 3.76
CA ASP A 318 -15.69 12.10 3.74
C ASP A 318 -14.97 10.95 4.43
N THR A 319 -14.09 10.25 3.70
CA THR A 319 -13.42 9.04 4.19
C THR A 319 -12.48 9.32 5.35
N ALA A 320 -11.82 10.49 5.38
CA ALA A 320 -10.97 10.87 6.52
C ALA A 320 -11.80 11.12 7.78
N VAL A 321 -12.92 11.81 7.65
CA VAL A 321 -13.84 12.11 8.78
C VAL A 321 -14.46 10.81 9.29
N ALA A 322 -15.01 9.98 8.41
CA ALA A 322 -15.62 8.70 8.80
C ALA A 322 -14.63 7.79 9.54
N HIS A 323 -13.41 7.66 9.00
CA HIS A 323 -12.39 6.85 9.63
C HIS A 323 -11.92 7.44 10.98
N SER A 324 -11.85 8.76 11.12
CA SER A 324 -11.47 9.39 12.39
C SER A 324 -12.47 9.16 13.52
N ILE A 325 -13.73 8.92 13.18
CA ILE A 325 -14.79 8.58 14.14
C ILE A 325 -14.65 7.11 14.59
N LEU A 326 -14.35 6.22 13.68
CA LEU A 326 -14.22 4.79 13.94
C LEU A 326 -12.88 4.44 14.63
N HIS A 327 -11.80 5.05 14.17
CA HIS A 327 -10.42 4.71 14.55
C HIS A 327 -9.58 5.98 14.81
N PRO A 328 -9.90 6.76 15.86
CA PRO A 328 -9.25 8.06 16.11
C PRO A 328 -7.75 7.96 16.37
N GLU A 329 -7.25 6.77 16.70
CA GLU A 329 -5.84 6.52 16.96
C GLU A 329 -5.00 6.25 15.70
N ILE A 330 -5.62 5.94 14.55
CA ILE A 330 -4.92 5.60 13.29
C ILE A 330 -4.88 6.82 12.35
N PRO A 331 -3.78 7.10 11.60
CA PRO A 331 -3.77 8.15 10.60
C PRO A 331 -4.87 7.99 9.55
N HIS A 332 -5.42 9.09 9.08
CA HIS A 332 -6.60 9.12 8.20
C HIS A 332 -6.26 9.55 6.77
N ASP A 333 -4.99 9.58 6.41
CA ASP A 333 -4.59 9.85 5.02
C ASP A 333 -4.98 8.69 4.09
N LEU A 334 -5.22 9.00 2.81
CA LEU A 334 -5.71 8.03 1.84
C LEU A 334 -4.75 6.83 1.66
N ALA A 335 -3.45 7.02 1.82
CA ALA A 335 -2.49 5.90 1.71
C ALA A 335 -2.71 4.87 2.83
N MET A 336 -2.93 5.34 4.07
CA MET A 336 -3.29 4.49 5.20
C MET A 336 -4.64 3.79 4.95
N LEU A 337 -5.67 4.54 4.57
CA LEU A 337 -7.00 3.97 4.29
C LEU A 337 -6.96 2.95 3.16
N THR A 338 -6.23 3.23 2.08
CA THR A 338 -6.01 2.29 0.99
C THR A 338 -5.45 0.96 1.51
N SER A 339 -4.45 1.03 2.36
CA SER A 339 -3.80 -0.17 2.92
C SER A 339 -4.70 -0.97 3.87
N LEU A 340 -5.65 -0.34 4.52
CA LEU A 340 -6.58 -0.99 5.46
C LEU A 340 -7.80 -1.59 4.76
N TYR A 341 -8.41 -0.83 3.86
CA TYR A 341 -9.74 -1.12 3.31
C TYR A 341 -9.73 -1.66 1.88
N THR A 342 -8.57 -1.64 1.20
CA THR A 342 -8.46 -2.15 -0.18
C THR A 342 -7.33 -3.15 -0.33
N LEU A 343 -7.23 -3.78 -1.49
CA LEU A 343 -6.10 -4.62 -1.88
C LEU A 343 -5.09 -3.86 -2.76
N GLU A 344 -5.33 -2.58 -3.04
CA GLU A 344 -4.45 -1.77 -3.88
C GLU A 344 -3.08 -1.62 -3.21
N PRO A 345 -1.99 -1.97 -3.90
CA PRO A 345 -0.65 -1.70 -3.41
C PRO A 345 -0.39 -0.20 -3.31
N TYR A 346 0.53 0.21 -2.45
CA TYR A 346 0.94 1.61 -2.36
C TYR A 346 1.33 2.17 -3.74
N PHE A 347 0.73 3.26 -4.14
CA PHE A 347 0.92 3.90 -5.44
C PHE A 347 1.20 5.41 -5.37
N LYS A 348 1.19 5.99 -4.17
CA LYS A 348 1.44 7.44 -3.98
C LYS A 348 2.85 7.87 -4.40
N ASN A 349 3.80 6.93 -4.51
CA ASN A 349 5.12 7.17 -5.09
C ASN A 349 5.07 7.57 -6.58
N MET A 350 3.98 7.29 -7.31
CA MET A 350 3.79 7.78 -8.68
C MET A 350 3.86 9.31 -8.79
N ARG A 351 3.59 10.02 -7.69
CA ARG A 351 3.69 11.49 -7.60
C ARG A 351 5.10 11.97 -7.15
N GLU A 352 5.87 11.08 -6.53
CA GLU A 352 7.18 11.39 -5.92
C GLU A 352 8.35 11.16 -6.89
N ASP A 353 8.15 10.49 -8.01
CA ASP A 353 9.17 10.23 -9.03
C ASP A 353 9.57 11.52 -9.76
N LYS A 354 10.39 12.32 -9.04
CA LYS A 354 10.95 13.60 -9.52
C LYS A 354 12.07 13.44 -10.56
N GLU A 355 12.41 12.23 -10.97
CA GLU A 355 13.48 11.97 -11.94
C GLU A 355 13.02 12.09 -13.39
N VAL A 356 11.75 12.27 -13.65
CA VAL A 356 11.23 12.52 -14.98
C VAL A 356 10.94 14.01 -15.09
N ASP A 357 11.69 14.71 -15.98
CA ASP A 357 11.36 16.05 -16.49
C ASP A 357 10.05 16.04 -17.32
N GLU A 358 9.15 15.13 -16.99
CA GLU A 358 7.80 15.16 -17.52
C GLU A 358 6.99 16.22 -16.79
N PRO A 359 6.21 17.00 -17.54
CA PRO A 359 5.30 17.97 -16.93
C PRO A 359 4.43 17.25 -15.90
N ILE A 360 4.16 17.92 -14.79
CA ILE A 360 3.26 17.49 -13.70
C ILE A 360 1.87 17.09 -14.24
N TYR A 361 1.70 17.19 -15.51
CA TYR A 361 0.52 16.96 -16.33
C TYR A 361 0.81 15.81 -17.30
N GLY A 362 -0.06 14.87 -17.43
CA GLY A 362 0.09 13.78 -18.40
C GLY A 362 -0.55 12.49 -17.92
N ALA A 363 -0.38 11.44 -18.70
CA ALA A 363 -1.05 10.16 -18.49
C ALA A 363 -0.83 9.56 -17.08
N GLN A 364 0.38 9.69 -16.54
CA GLN A 364 0.69 9.19 -15.20
C GLN A 364 -0.06 9.97 -14.11
N HIS A 365 -0.09 11.31 -14.22
CA HIS A 365 -0.81 12.17 -13.28
C HIS A 365 -2.33 11.91 -13.33
N TRP A 366 -2.90 11.77 -14.53
CA TRP A 366 -4.32 11.44 -14.70
C TRP A 366 -4.65 10.04 -14.19
N ARG A 367 -3.75 9.07 -14.44
CA ARG A 367 -3.91 7.73 -13.88
C ARG A 367 -3.87 7.75 -12.35
N TYR A 368 -2.97 8.53 -11.76
CA TYR A 368 -2.87 8.71 -10.32
C TYR A 368 -4.19 9.23 -9.73
N ASN A 369 -4.74 10.32 -10.27
CA ASN A 369 -6.02 10.90 -9.85
C ASN A 369 -7.18 9.89 -9.97
N GLY A 370 -7.26 9.14 -11.06
CA GLY A 370 -8.28 8.11 -11.23
C GLY A 370 -8.15 6.95 -10.25
N LEU A 371 -6.92 6.55 -9.89
CA LEU A 371 -6.69 5.57 -8.83
C LEU A 371 -7.15 6.10 -7.47
N ASP A 372 -6.90 7.38 -7.17
CA ASP A 372 -7.40 8.02 -5.95
C ASP A 372 -8.93 7.95 -5.88
N CYS A 373 -9.63 8.21 -6.98
CA CYS A 373 -11.10 8.08 -7.05
C CYS A 373 -11.56 6.65 -6.81
N CYS A 374 -10.96 5.64 -7.46
CA CYS A 374 -11.32 4.24 -7.29
C CYS A 374 -11.13 3.76 -5.85
N VAL A 375 -9.97 4.06 -5.24
CA VAL A 375 -9.71 3.62 -3.86
C VAL A 375 -10.57 4.39 -2.86
N THR A 376 -10.83 5.68 -3.09
CA THR A 376 -11.73 6.48 -2.24
C THR A 376 -13.15 5.91 -2.27
N TRP A 377 -13.63 5.47 -3.43
CA TRP A 377 -14.93 4.79 -3.53
C TRP A 377 -14.97 3.51 -2.71
N GLU A 378 -13.98 2.62 -2.88
CA GLU A 378 -13.89 1.34 -2.17
C GLU A 378 -13.74 1.55 -0.66
N VAL A 379 -12.88 2.47 -0.23
CA VAL A 379 -12.72 2.86 1.18
C VAL A 379 -14.04 3.39 1.75
N GLY A 380 -14.72 4.28 1.02
CA GLY A 380 -16.00 4.86 1.47
C GLY A 380 -17.08 3.80 1.67
N MET A 381 -17.19 2.83 0.75
CA MET A 381 -18.14 1.73 0.87
C MET A 381 -17.84 0.81 2.06
N ASN A 382 -16.57 0.52 2.31
CA ASN A 382 -16.15 -0.29 3.46
C ASN A 382 -16.38 0.44 4.79
N LEU A 383 -16.09 1.75 4.86
CA LEU A 383 -16.37 2.57 6.04
C LEU A 383 -17.88 2.69 6.34
N ASP A 384 -18.71 2.87 5.31
CA ASP A 384 -20.16 2.88 5.48
C ASP A 384 -20.68 1.55 6.03
N TRP A 385 -20.16 0.43 5.51
CA TRP A 385 -20.50 -0.89 6.03
C TRP A 385 -20.08 -1.04 7.49
N GLU A 386 -18.86 -0.62 7.85
CA GLU A 386 -18.35 -0.69 9.22
C GLU A 386 -19.15 0.18 10.20
N MET A 387 -19.53 1.41 9.79
CA MET A 387 -20.36 2.31 10.60
C MET A 387 -21.77 1.77 10.89
N ARG A 388 -22.25 0.81 10.10
CA ARG A 388 -23.58 0.21 10.26
C ARG A 388 -23.59 -1.05 11.14
N GLN A 389 -22.41 -1.57 11.54
CA GLN A 389 -22.30 -2.75 12.42
C GLN A 389 -22.46 -2.38 13.90
#